data_27eb4464b9ff327b3bf0e52dd77cf1d6
#
_entry.id   27eb4464b9ff327b3bf0e52dd77cf1d6
#
_cell.length_a   1.000
_cell.length_b   1.000
_cell.length_c   1.000
_cell.angle_alpha   90.00
_cell.angle_beta   90.00
_cell.angle_gamma   90.00
#
_symmetry.space_group_name_H-M   'P 1'
#
loop_
_entity.id
_entity.type
_entity.pdbx_description
1 polymer ?
#
loop_
_entity_poly.entity_id
_entity_poly.type
_entity_poly.pdbx_seq_one_letter_code
_entity_poly.pdbx_strand_id
1 'polypeptide(L)'
;MGRKAKSAKGDFSSSIGQRLSNFRRARGMTLAEIANLCGVSEATMSRIETGQTEISANHLFILARELGADISEFFSDRTSPLGIGMRCVTRQGEAEQHTLARYMSEVLVAEISNKVMHPAINHITAETLEEVGGMSSHPGEEFLYVLDGTVAVHSELYVPLVLNKGDSLYFEGSMKHGYLKTGDKTAIILVVVVPKNG
;
A
#
# COMPACT_ATOMS: atom_id res chain seq x y z
N MET A 1 17.69 -29.77 -16.67
CA MET A 1 16.86 -28.84 -17.46
C MET A 1 16.20 -27.86 -16.49
N GLY A 2 16.82 -26.69 -16.30
CA GLY A 2 16.34 -25.67 -15.34
C GLY A 2 15.29 -24.82 -16.00
N ARG A 3 14.05 -24.86 -15.48
CA ARG A 3 13.04 -23.85 -15.80
C ARG A 3 13.43 -22.54 -15.09
N LYS A 4 13.86 -21.55 -15.86
CA LYS A 4 13.97 -20.16 -15.38
C LYS A 4 12.58 -19.71 -14.92
N ALA A 5 12.44 -19.37 -13.64
CA ALA A 5 11.28 -18.67 -13.14
C ALA A 5 11.18 -17.32 -13.88
N LYS A 6 10.15 -17.13 -14.68
CA LYS A 6 9.79 -15.85 -15.26
C LYS A 6 9.36 -14.94 -14.12
N SER A 7 10.01 -13.80 -14.01
CA SER A 7 9.70 -12.73 -13.07
C SER A 7 8.21 -12.33 -13.18
N ALA A 8 7.45 -12.55 -12.12
CA ALA A 8 6.02 -12.22 -12.00
C ALA A 8 5.75 -10.71 -11.79
N LYS A 9 6.72 -9.84 -12.10
CA LYS A 9 6.62 -8.38 -11.88
C LYS A 9 5.53 -7.67 -12.71
N GLY A 10 4.99 -8.31 -13.75
CA GLY A 10 4.00 -7.68 -14.63
C GLY A 10 2.54 -7.90 -14.25
N ASP A 11 2.22 -9.00 -13.56
CA ASP A 11 0.82 -9.42 -13.38
C ASP A 11 0.10 -8.74 -12.20
N PHE A 12 0.80 -8.38 -11.12
CA PHE A 12 0.15 -7.84 -9.90
C PHE A 12 -0.18 -6.34 -10.02
N SER A 13 0.71 -5.53 -10.58
CA SER A 13 0.45 -4.11 -10.82
C SER A 13 -0.71 -3.92 -11.81
N SER A 14 -0.79 -4.75 -12.85
CA SER A 14 -1.93 -4.73 -13.80
C SER A 14 -3.25 -5.13 -13.12
N SER A 15 -3.23 -6.00 -12.12
CA SER A 15 -4.45 -6.39 -11.41
C SER A 15 -5.05 -5.26 -10.59
N ILE A 16 -4.27 -4.48 -9.85
CA ILE A 16 -4.74 -3.31 -9.10
C ILE A 16 -5.27 -2.23 -10.06
N GLY A 17 -4.52 -1.90 -11.10
CA GLY A 17 -4.92 -0.93 -12.11
C GLY A 17 -6.22 -1.33 -12.82
N GLN A 18 -6.37 -2.61 -13.16
CA GLN A 18 -7.59 -3.13 -13.78
C GLN A 18 -8.80 -3.04 -12.84
N ARG A 19 -8.63 -3.38 -11.56
CA ARG A 19 -9.70 -3.23 -10.55
C ARG A 19 -10.08 -1.77 -10.40
N LEU A 20 -9.12 -0.87 -10.32
CA LEU A 20 -9.36 0.58 -10.28
C LEU A 20 -10.16 1.05 -11.49
N SER A 21 -9.78 0.63 -12.70
CA SER A 21 -10.52 0.94 -13.93
C SER A 21 -11.97 0.43 -13.88
N ASN A 22 -12.18 -0.78 -13.37
CA ASN A 22 -13.50 -1.36 -13.20
C ASN A 22 -14.35 -0.57 -12.18
N PHE A 23 -13.75 -0.18 -11.06
CA PHE A 23 -14.40 0.67 -10.04
C PHE A 23 -14.83 2.01 -10.61
N ARG A 24 -13.94 2.70 -11.30
CA ARG A 24 -14.24 3.98 -11.95
C ARG A 24 -15.40 3.85 -12.92
N ARG A 25 -15.35 2.88 -13.83
CA ARG A 25 -16.39 2.65 -14.85
C ARG A 25 -17.73 2.28 -14.23
N ALA A 26 -17.75 1.44 -13.21
CA ALA A 26 -18.96 1.06 -12.50
C ALA A 26 -19.67 2.26 -11.84
N ARG A 27 -18.92 3.32 -11.52
CA ARG A 27 -19.45 4.59 -10.97
C ARG A 27 -19.70 5.66 -12.03
N GLY A 28 -19.51 5.35 -13.31
CA GLY A 28 -19.70 6.30 -14.42
C GLY A 28 -18.69 7.45 -14.45
N MET A 29 -17.55 7.31 -13.73
CA MET A 29 -16.54 8.37 -13.63
C MET A 29 -15.64 8.40 -14.86
N THR A 30 -15.27 9.61 -15.25
CA THR A 30 -14.24 9.88 -16.25
C THR A 30 -12.83 9.66 -15.68
N LEU A 31 -11.84 9.55 -16.57
CA LEU A 31 -10.44 9.46 -16.17
C LEU A 31 -9.96 10.75 -15.47
N ALA A 32 -10.45 11.91 -15.92
CA ALA A 32 -10.18 13.21 -15.33
C ALA A 32 -10.65 13.30 -13.87
N GLU A 33 -11.88 12.86 -13.59
CA GLU A 33 -12.46 12.91 -12.26
C GLU A 33 -11.64 12.07 -11.27
N ILE A 34 -11.30 10.81 -11.62
CA ILE A 34 -10.52 9.97 -10.71
C ILE A 34 -9.07 10.46 -10.56
N ALA A 35 -8.48 11.04 -11.62
CA ALA A 35 -7.15 11.64 -11.56
C ALA A 35 -7.11 12.84 -10.59
N ASN A 36 -8.14 13.68 -10.62
CA ASN A 36 -8.28 14.82 -9.73
C ASN A 36 -8.37 14.40 -8.26
N LEU A 37 -9.06 13.31 -7.93
CA LEU A 37 -9.13 12.79 -6.55
C LEU A 37 -7.74 12.46 -5.99
N CYS A 38 -6.84 11.97 -6.84
CA CYS A 38 -5.47 11.62 -6.45
C CYS A 38 -4.47 12.78 -6.61
N GLY A 39 -4.88 13.90 -7.19
CA GLY A 39 -3.96 15.00 -7.52
C GLY A 39 -2.92 14.64 -8.57
N VAL A 40 -3.23 13.71 -9.47
CA VAL A 40 -2.35 13.31 -10.58
C VAL A 40 -2.94 13.72 -11.94
N SER A 41 -2.11 13.69 -12.99
CA SER A 41 -2.62 13.95 -14.36
C SER A 41 -3.43 12.76 -14.89
N GLU A 42 -4.36 13.02 -15.82
CA GLU A 42 -5.09 11.96 -16.53
C GLU A 42 -4.14 10.96 -17.20
N ALA A 43 -3.04 11.44 -17.78
CA ALA A 43 -2.03 10.59 -18.41
C ALA A 43 -1.39 9.64 -17.38
N THR A 44 -1.13 10.12 -16.14
CA THR A 44 -0.61 9.29 -15.05
C THR A 44 -1.66 8.26 -14.63
N MET A 45 -2.91 8.68 -14.44
CA MET A 45 -3.99 7.78 -14.06
C MET A 45 -4.24 6.70 -15.12
N SER A 46 -4.19 7.06 -16.41
CA SER A 46 -4.27 6.10 -17.51
C SER A 46 -3.16 5.04 -17.45
N ARG A 47 -1.93 5.45 -17.17
CA ARG A 47 -0.81 4.51 -17.02
C ARG A 47 -0.97 3.60 -15.80
N ILE A 48 -1.54 4.12 -14.72
CA ILE A 48 -1.87 3.31 -13.52
C ILE A 48 -2.94 2.27 -13.88
N GLU A 49 -4.05 2.65 -14.51
CA GLU A 49 -5.12 1.73 -14.91
C GLU A 49 -4.66 0.66 -15.89
N THR A 50 -3.67 0.98 -16.73
CA THR A 50 -3.09 0.03 -17.70
C THR A 50 -1.89 -0.75 -17.15
N GLY A 51 -1.49 -0.54 -15.91
CA GLY A 51 -0.38 -1.22 -15.26
C GLY A 51 1.01 -0.78 -15.76
N GLN A 52 1.10 0.34 -16.45
CA GLN A 52 2.37 0.93 -16.91
C GLN A 52 3.08 1.74 -15.82
N THR A 53 2.35 2.13 -14.79
CA THR A 53 2.84 2.85 -13.62
C THR A 53 2.18 2.27 -12.39
N GLU A 54 2.97 2.07 -11.34
CA GLU A 54 2.48 1.56 -10.05
C GLU A 54 1.75 2.67 -9.29
N ILE A 55 0.69 2.28 -8.59
CA ILE A 55 -0.04 3.19 -7.70
C ILE A 55 0.57 3.17 -6.31
N SER A 56 0.60 4.31 -5.61
CA SER A 56 1.02 4.35 -4.21
C SER A 56 -0.12 3.92 -3.27
N ALA A 57 0.24 3.37 -2.11
CA ALA A 57 -0.73 3.03 -1.06
C ALA A 57 -1.58 4.24 -0.66
N ASN A 58 -0.95 5.43 -0.57
CA ASN A 58 -1.66 6.67 -0.27
C ASN A 58 -2.79 6.96 -1.27
N HIS A 59 -2.53 6.83 -2.58
CA HIS A 59 -3.58 7.02 -3.59
C HIS A 59 -4.71 5.98 -3.45
N LEU A 60 -4.39 4.74 -3.07
CA LEU A 60 -5.42 3.72 -2.80
C LEU A 60 -6.29 4.08 -1.60
N PHE A 61 -5.71 4.61 -0.50
CA PHE A 61 -6.49 5.09 0.65
C PHE A 61 -7.38 6.29 0.30
N ILE A 62 -6.87 7.25 -0.48
CA ILE A 62 -7.65 8.39 -0.97
C ILE A 62 -8.83 7.89 -1.81
N LEU A 63 -8.57 7.02 -2.78
CA LEU A 63 -9.60 6.48 -3.67
C LEU A 63 -10.64 5.65 -2.91
N ALA A 64 -10.22 4.81 -1.96
CA ALA A 64 -11.13 4.04 -1.13
C ALA A 64 -12.11 4.96 -0.40
N ARG A 65 -11.60 6.01 0.24
CA ARG A 65 -12.42 7.02 0.94
C ARG A 65 -13.36 7.75 -0.01
N GLU A 66 -12.85 8.35 -1.08
CA GLU A 66 -13.64 9.18 -2.00
C GLU A 66 -14.69 8.37 -2.79
N LEU A 67 -14.39 7.11 -3.06
CA LEU A 67 -15.29 6.21 -3.78
C LEU A 67 -16.23 5.43 -2.84
N GLY A 68 -16.08 5.58 -1.52
CA GLY A 68 -16.84 4.78 -0.54
C GLY A 68 -16.61 3.28 -0.70
N ALA A 69 -15.41 2.89 -1.13
CA ALA A 69 -15.00 1.50 -1.33
C ALA A 69 -14.14 1.01 -0.15
N ASP A 70 -14.14 -0.30 0.09
CA ASP A 70 -13.16 -0.88 0.99
C ASP A 70 -11.82 -1.02 0.27
N ILE A 71 -10.73 -0.62 0.91
CA ILE A 71 -9.39 -0.68 0.29
C ILE A 71 -9.00 -2.11 -0.09
N SER A 72 -9.48 -3.13 0.62
CA SER A 72 -9.23 -4.54 0.30
C SER A 72 -9.78 -4.95 -1.07
N GLU A 73 -10.79 -4.25 -1.59
CA GLU A 73 -11.37 -4.51 -2.90
C GLU A 73 -10.40 -4.18 -4.05
N PHE A 74 -9.40 -3.33 -3.81
CA PHE A 74 -8.33 -3.09 -4.77
C PHE A 74 -7.28 -4.20 -4.79
N PHE A 75 -7.21 -5.01 -3.74
CA PHE A 75 -6.22 -6.08 -3.60
C PHE A 75 -6.77 -7.47 -3.90
N SER A 76 -8.05 -7.72 -3.64
CA SER A 76 -8.66 -9.04 -3.85
C SER A 76 -10.05 -8.94 -4.47
N ASP A 77 -10.37 -9.88 -5.38
CA ASP A 77 -11.72 -10.05 -5.93
C ASP A 77 -12.62 -10.90 -5.01
N ARG A 78 -12.03 -11.50 -3.95
CA ARG A 78 -12.71 -12.41 -3.02
C ARG A 78 -12.82 -11.79 -1.64
N THR A 79 -13.48 -10.64 -1.55
CA THR A 79 -13.70 -10.00 -0.26
C THR A 79 -15.05 -10.41 0.33
N SER A 80 -15.07 -10.62 1.65
CA SER A 80 -16.28 -10.83 2.43
C SER A 80 -16.31 -9.86 3.60
N PRO A 81 -17.47 -9.24 3.92
CA PRO A 81 -17.59 -8.36 5.06
C PRO A 81 -17.25 -9.10 6.37
N LEU A 82 -16.58 -8.39 7.29
CA LEU A 82 -16.31 -8.93 8.61
C LEU A 82 -17.61 -9.17 9.38
N GLY A 83 -17.89 -10.43 9.68
CA GLY A 83 -19.06 -10.87 10.48
C GLY A 83 -18.69 -11.23 11.92
N ILE A 84 -19.69 -11.34 12.80
CA ILE A 84 -19.51 -11.74 14.19
C ILE A 84 -18.89 -13.15 14.25
N GLY A 85 -17.78 -13.30 15.00
CA GLY A 85 -17.08 -14.57 15.16
C GLY A 85 -16.24 -14.98 13.94
N MET A 86 -16.18 -14.18 12.88
CA MET A 86 -15.34 -14.43 11.71
C MET A 86 -13.86 -14.33 12.09
N ARG A 87 -13.06 -15.21 11.49
CA ARG A 87 -11.61 -15.15 11.54
C ARG A 87 -11.04 -15.45 10.16
N CYS A 88 -9.95 -14.78 9.81
CA CYS A 88 -9.20 -15.04 8.61
C CYS A 88 -7.73 -15.31 8.99
N VAL A 89 -7.06 -16.16 8.24
CA VAL A 89 -5.67 -16.55 8.49
C VAL A 89 -4.91 -16.43 7.18
N THR A 90 -3.90 -15.59 7.15
CA THR A 90 -2.89 -15.61 6.09
C THR A 90 -1.71 -16.43 6.57
N ARG A 91 -1.40 -17.54 5.91
CA ARG A 91 -0.24 -18.39 6.23
C ARG A 91 1.04 -17.77 5.66
N GLN A 92 2.17 -18.15 6.22
CA GLN A 92 3.48 -17.75 5.68
C GLN A 92 3.59 -18.12 4.19
N GLY A 93 3.91 -17.13 3.34
CA GLY A 93 4.03 -17.28 1.90
C GLY A 93 2.72 -17.31 1.10
N GLU A 94 1.55 -17.16 1.78
CA GLU A 94 0.24 -17.10 1.12
C GLU A 94 -0.29 -15.67 0.93
N ALA A 95 0.37 -14.67 1.51
CA ALA A 95 -0.01 -13.28 1.32
C ALA A 95 0.14 -12.86 -0.14
N GLU A 96 -0.85 -12.16 -0.66
CA GLU A 96 -0.74 -11.54 -1.98
C GLU A 96 0.32 -10.45 -1.96
N GLN A 97 1.30 -10.56 -2.86
CA GLN A 97 2.38 -9.59 -3.02
C GLN A 97 2.01 -8.56 -4.06
N HIS A 98 2.07 -7.31 -3.69
CA HIS A 98 1.81 -6.18 -4.56
C HIS A 98 3.02 -5.25 -4.61
N THR A 99 3.52 -4.98 -5.81
CA THR A 99 4.50 -3.92 -5.99
C THR A 99 3.75 -2.58 -6.00
N LEU A 100 3.98 -1.79 -4.97
CA LEU A 100 3.51 -0.41 -4.88
C LEU A 100 4.65 0.53 -5.28
N ALA A 101 4.32 1.76 -5.65
CA ALA A 101 5.29 2.73 -6.17
C ALA A 101 6.50 3.00 -5.25
N ARG A 102 6.45 2.57 -3.99
CA ARG A 102 7.47 2.86 -2.97
C ARG A 102 8.15 1.62 -2.40
N TYR A 103 7.47 0.48 -2.41
CA TYR A 103 7.93 -0.77 -1.82
C TYR A 103 7.07 -1.95 -2.29
N MET A 104 7.59 -3.14 -2.13
CA MET A 104 6.78 -4.35 -2.25
C MET A 104 6.04 -4.59 -0.95
N SER A 105 4.75 -4.86 -1.03
CA SER A 105 3.85 -5.07 0.11
C SER A 105 3.21 -6.45 0.03
N GLU A 106 3.22 -7.18 1.14
CA GLU A 106 2.42 -8.37 1.37
C GLU A 106 1.17 -7.97 2.15
N VAL A 107 0.03 -7.91 1.48
CA VAL A 107 -1.24 -7.52 2.10
C VAL A 107 -1.80 -8.70 2.89
N LEU A 108 -1.92 -8.54 4.20
CA LEU A 108 -2.43 -9.60 5.08
C LEU A 108 -3.96 -9.52 5.17
N VAL A 109 -4.62 -10.68 5.24
CA VAL A 109 -6.08 -10.82 5.35
C VAL A 109 -6.86 -9.98 4.34
N ALA A 110 -6.40 -10.01 3.08
CA ALA A 110 -6.99 -9.25 1.98
C ALA A 110 -8.45 -9.65 1.67
N GLU A 111 -8.85 -10.87 2.07
CA GLU A 111 -10.19 -11.43 1.82
C GLU A 111 -11.28 -10.83 2.72
N ILE A 112 -10.92 -10.06 3.75
CA ILE A 112 -11.89 -9.38 4.61
C ILE A 112 -12.05 -7.93 4.20
N SER A 113 -13.27 -7.56 3.80
CA SER A 113 -13.69 -6.17 3.62
C SER A 113 -14.31 -5.59 4.90
N ASN A 114 -14.44 -4.27 4.96
CA ASN A 114 -14.98 -3.54 6.11
C ASN A 114 -14.21 -3.79 7.44
N LYS A 115 -12.94 -4.15 7.34
CA LYS A 115 -12.06 -4.22 8.50
C LYS A 115 -11.52 -2.83 8.85
N VAL A 116 -11.34 -2.58 10.13
CA VAL A 116 -10.79 -1.31 10.62
C VAL A 116 -9.28 -1.26 10.46
N MET A 117 -8.60 -2.37 10.71
CA MET A 117 -7.15 -2.49 10.61
C MET A 117 -6.72 -3.07 9.25
N HIS A 118 -5.76 -2.45 8.61
CA HIS A 118 -5.16 -2.90 7.34
C HIS A 118 -3.69 -3.29 7.55
N PRO A 119 -3.43 -4.52 8.01
CA PRO A 119 -2.07 -5.00 8.23
C PRO A 119 -1.40 -5.37 6.89
N ALA A 120 -0.12 -5.02 6.78
CA ALA A 120 0.74 -5.40 5.66
C ALA A 120 2.19 -5.57 6.11
N ILE A 121 2.94 -6.42 5.41
CA ILE A 121 4.40 -6.49 5.54
C ILE A 121 5.01 -5.78 4.36
N ASN A 122 5.79 -4.74 4.63
CA ASN A 122 6.45 -3.94 3.60
C ASN A 122 7.95 -4.23 3.57
N HIS A 123 8.47 -4.42 2.36
CA HIS A 123 9.88 -4.65 2.09
C HIS A 123 10.49 -3.35 1.57
N ILE A 124 11.24 -2.67 2.42
CA ILE A 124 11.84 -1.37 2.15
C ILE A 124 13.22 -1.56 1.56
N THR A 125 13.39 -1.21 0.29
CA THR A 125 14.66 -1.31 -0.45
C THR A 125 15.27 0.03 -0.79
N ALA A 126 14.47 1.11 -0.79
CA ALA A 126 14.91 2.45 -1.13
C ALA A 126 15.84 3.04 -0.05
N GLU A 127 16.82 3.80 -0.49
CA GLU A 127 17.83 4.48 0.33
C GLU A 127 17.60 5.99 0.37
N THR A 128 16.85 6.54 -0.57
CA THR A 128 16.57 7.97 -0.68
C THR A 128 15.11 8.27 -0.85
N LEU A 129 14.68 9.46 -0.39
CA LEU A 129 13.30 9.92 -0.61
C LEU A 129 12.99 10.13 -2.10
N GLU A 130 14.00 10.43 -2.91
CA GLU A 130 13.83 10.63 -4.34
C GLU A 130 13.40 9.34 -5.06
N GLU A 131 14.00 8.20 -4.69
CA GLU A 131 13.63 6.88 -5.22
C GLU A 131 12.16 6.51 -4.97
N VAL A 132 11.59 6.99 -3.86
CA VAL A 132 10.18 6.73 -3.50
C VAL A 132 9.24 7.88 -3.87
N GLY A 133 9.72 8.88 -4.59
CA GLY A 133 8.91 10.04 -5.00
C GLY A 133 8.56 11.00 -3.86
N GLY A 134 9.41 11.08 -2.83
CA GLY A 134 9.24 11.95 -1.67
C GLY A 134 8.41 11.32 -0.54
N MET A 135 8.05 12.11 0.46
CA MET A 135 7.14 11.71 1.54
C MET A 135 5.68 11.77 1.09
N SER A 136 4.83 10.97 1.69
CA SER A 136 3.37 10.99 1.48
C SER A 136 2.62 10.94 2.80
N SER A 137 1.33 11.23 2.77
CA SER A 137 0.44 11.17 3.93
C SER A 137 -0.87 10.46 3.57
N HIS A 138 -1.53 9.93 4.55
CA HIS A 138 -2.88 9.38 4.45
C HIS A 138 -3.69 9.70 5.71
N PRO A 139 -5.03 9.84 5.63
CA PRO A 139 -5.83 10.03 6.82
C PRO A 139 -5.80 8.80 7.73
N GLY A 140 -5.74 9.01 9.05
CA GLY A 140 -5.83 7.95 10.03
C GLY A 140 -4.54 7.72 10.80
N GLU A 141 -4.44 6.57 11.42
CA GLU A 141 -3.36 6.21 12.33
C GLU A 141 -2.56 5.06 11.76
N GLU A 142 -1.26 5.04 12.07
CA GLU A 142 -0.36 3.99 11.61
C GLU A 142 0.48 3.46 12.77
N PHE A 143 0.55 2.14 12.87
CA PHE A 143 1.48 1.42 13.74
C PHE A 143 2.49 0.69 12.88
N LEU A 144 3.77 0.84 13.22
CA LEU A 144 4.89 0.19 12.56
C LEU A 144 5.66 -0.64 13.58
N TYR A 145 6.10 -1.85 13.17
CA TYR A 145 7.01 -2.71 13.92
C TYR A 145 8.10 -3.26 12.99
N VAL A 146 9.36 -3.16 13.37
CA VAL A 146 10.48 -3.65 12.56
C VAL A 146 10.67 -5.14 12.77
N LEU A 147 10.42 -5.93 11.73
CA LEU A 147 10.57 -7.39 11.73
C LEU A 147 12.01 -7.83 11.45
N ASP A 148 12.70 -7.14 10.53
CA ASP A 148 14.11 -7.39 10.21
C ASP A 148 14.75 -6.16 9.56
N GLY A 149 16.09 -6.06 9.67
CA GLY A 149 16.87 -4.92 9.16
C GLY A 149 16.71 -3.68 10.02
N THR A 150 16.99 -2.52 9.41
CA THR A 150 16.93 -1.19 10.03
C THR A 150 16.24 -0.22 9.08
N VAL A 151 15.28 0.54 9.56
CA VAL A 151 14.52 1.51 8.79
C VAL A 151 14.67 2.92 9.37
N ALA A 152 14.87 3.92 8.51
CA ALA A 152 14.76 5.32 8.85
C ALA A 152 13.37 5.82 8.49
N VAL A 153 12.63 6.31 9.46
CA VAL A 153 11.33 6.96 9.27
C VAL A 153 11.56 8.45 9.13
N HIS A 154 11.33 8.97 7.95
CA HIS A 154 11.36 10.39 7.64
C HIS A 154 9.98 10.98 7.82
N SER A 155 9.88 12.20 8.36
CA SER A 155 8.64 12.94 8.51
C SER A 155 8.87 14.44 8.36
N GLU A 156 7.80 15.19 8.07
CA GLU A 156 7.88 16.64 7.90
C GLU A 156 8.04 17.40 9.22
N LEU A 157 7.68 16.78 10.35
CA LEU A 157 7.66 17.44 11.67
C LEU A 157 8.84 17.06 12.57
N TYR A 158 9.55 15.99 12.28
CA TYR A 158 10.60 15.46 13.14
C TYR A 158 11.86 15.15 12.33
N VAL A 159 13.00 15.14 13.00
CA VAL A 159 14.24 14.59 12.43
C VAL A 159 14.06 13.09 12.13
N PRO A 160 14.74 12.54 11.11
CA PRO A 160 14.64 11.14 10.79
C PRO A 160 14.90 10.25 12.02
N LEU A 161 13.98 9.30 12.25
CA LEU A 161 14.07 8.34 13.35
C LEU A 161 14.54 6.99 12.81
N VAL A 162 15.65 6.49 13.32
CA VAL A 162 16.16 5.17 12.96
C VAL A 162 15.62 4.13 13.94
N LEU A 163 14.99 3.10 13.39
CA LEU A 163 14.40 1.98 14.12
C LEU A 163 15.10 0.69 13.72
N ASN A 164 15.47 -0.10 14.71
CA ASN A 164 16.08 -1.42 14.56
C ASN A 164 15.06 -2.52 14.74
N LYS A 165 15.43 -3.74 14.36
CA LYS A 165 14.62 -4.94 14.63
C LYS A 165 14.12 -4.99 16.06
N GLY A 166 12.80 -5.11 16.23
CA GLY A 166 12.10 -5.12 17.51
C GLY A 166 11.57 -3.77 17.97
N ASP A 167 11.99 -2.68 17.33
CA ASP A 167 11.44 -1.35 17.62
C ASP A 167 10.08 -1.16 16.98
N SER A 168 9.28 -0.25 17.55
CA SER A 168 7.97 0.12 17.03
C SER A 168 7.75 1.61 17.09
N LEU A 169 6.86 2.09 16.23
CA LEU A 169 6.44 3.47 16.14
C LEU A 169 4.92 3.51 15.94
N TYR A 170 4.27 4.48 16.58
CA TYR A 170 2.87 4.82 16.37
C TYR A 170 2.76 6.30 16.07
N PHE A 171 2.02 6.67 15.03
CA PHE A 171 1.86 8.07 14.64
C PHE A 171 0.58 8.31 13.85
N GLU A 172 0.22 9.58 13.72
CA GLU A 172 -0.90 10.04 12.92
C GLU A 172 -0.46 10.21 11.45
N GLY A 173 -1.13 9.47 10.55
CA GLY A 173 -0.73 9.29 9.15
C GLY A 173 -0.89 10.52 8.25
N SER A 174 -1.62 11.58 8.68
CA SER A 174 -1.72 12.83 7.91
C SER A 174 -0.41 13.64 7.92
N MET A 175 0.48 13.37 8.88
CA MET A 175 1.85 13.84 8.82
C MET A 175 2.56 13.18 7.64
N LYS A 176 3.13 13.98 6.71
CA LYS A 176 3.90 13.40 5.61
C LYS A 176 5.06 12.59 6.15
N HIS A 177 5.19 11.38 5.65
CA HIS A 177 6.21 10.42 6.08
C HIS A 177 6.72 9.56 4.93
N GLY A 178 7.85 8.89 5.15
CA GLY A 178 8.46 7.96 4.21
C GLY A 178 9.43 7.03 4.92
N TYR A 179 9.61 5.84 4.37
CA TYR A 179 10.46 4.79 4.91
C TYR A 179 11.65 4.55 4.00
N LEU A 180 12.85 4.57 4.56
CA LEU A 180 14.08 4.27 3.85
C LEU A 180 14.84 3.19 4.62
N LYS A 181 15.46 2.24 3.91
CA LYS A 181 16.37 1.31 4.58
C LYS A 181 17.65 2.04 4.99
N THR A 182 18.25 1.60 6.07
CA THR A 182 19.59 1.96 6.45
C THR A 182 20.47 0.72 6.52
N GLY A 183 21.67 0.78 5.95
CA GLY A 183 22.54 -0.38 5.81
C GLY A 183 22.24 -1.25 4.59
N ASP A 184 22.94 -2.39 4.47
CA ASP A 184 23.00 -3.17 3.23
C ASP A 184 21.77 -4.05 2.98
N LYS A 185 20.99 -4.37 4.02
CA LYS A 185 19.85 -5.28 3.95
C LYS A 185 18.54 -4.53 3.70
N THR A 186 17.63 -5.20 2.99
CA THR A 186 16.22 -4.79 2.95
C THR A 186 15.67 -4.72 4.37
N ALA A 187 15.00 -3.61 4.71
CA ALA A 187 14.26 -3.54 5.96
C ALA A 187 12.86 -4.13 5.76
N ILE A 188 12.43 -4.97 6.70
CA ILE A 188 11.10 -5.61 6.68
C ILE A 188 10.32 -5.07 7.87
N ILE A 189 9.19 -4.44 7.58
CA ILE A 189 8.34 -3.83 8.61
C ILE A 189 6.91 -4.37 8.52
N LEU A 190 6.30 -4.62 9.67
CA LEU A 190 4.86 -4.77 9.78
C LEU A 190 4.25 -3.37 9.94
N VAL A 191 3.32 -3.04 9.08
CA VAL A 191 2.55 -1.79 9.16
C VAL A 191 1.08 -2.14 9.37
N VAL A 192 0.41 -1.43 10.25
CA VAL A 192 -1.04 -1.52 10.45
C VAL A 192 -1.62 -0.12 10.30
N VAL A 193 -2.35 0.11 9.23
CA VAL A 193 -3.05 1.38 9.00
C VAL A 193 -4.50 1.25 9.45
N VAL A 194 -4.96 2.24 10.19
CA VAL A 194 -6.37 2.44 10.53
C VAL A 194 -6.83 3.73 9.86
N PRO A 195 -7.49 3.64 8.69
CA PRO A 195 -7.97 4.83 8.00
C PRO A 195 -9.00 5.58 8.85
N LYS A 196 -8.91 6.90 8.87
CA LYS A 196 -9.94 7.73 9.48
C LYS A 196 -11.04 7.96 8.46
N ASN A 197 -12.19 7.35 8.69
CA ASN A 197 -13.39 7.69 7.95
C ASN A 197 -13.79 9.11 8.36
N GLY A 198 -13.89 10.03 7.37
CA GLY A 198 -14.31 11.40 7.58
C GLY A 198 -15.80 11.49 7.94
#